data_86d669e417b336d312224db664352de4
#
_entry.id   86d669e417b336d312224db664352de4
#
_cell.length_a   1.000
_cell.length_b   1.000
_cell.length_c   1.000
_cell.angle_alpha   90.00
_cell.angle_beta   90.00
_cell.angle_gamma   90.00
#
_symmetry.space_group_name_H-M   'P 1'
#
loop_
_entity.id
_entity.type
_entity.pdbx_description
1 polymer ?
#
loop_
_entity_poly.entity_id
_entity_poly.type
_entity_poly.pdbx_seq_one_letter_code
_entity_poly.pdbx_strand_id
1 'polypeptide(L)'
;MLEAHTLLIAGCLFLGAVLYTSVGHAGASAYIAVMTLFDLPPVVIKPTALTLNIFVSTFTSLRYIKSNFFNKTLFLYLSVGSVPAAFIGGRINLPSDVYRPVIGVLLLLSGLRFLVQAMQSDKAHREVNKPLAIFMGACVGLLSGITGTGGGIFLSPLIIWLGWVSVKAASGTVAAFIFVNSTAGLLGNFQSTSSLPSELPVFLVAVLLGAFIGTRFGIKRFSSVGVKRALGVVLLIAGAKFVLS
;
A
#
# COMPACT_ATOMS: atom_id res chain seq x y z
N MET A 1 11.18 25.12 -14.75
CA MET A 1 11.94 24.80 -13.50
C MET A 1 10.98 24.04 -12.60
N LEU A 2 11.42 22.91 -12.02
CA LEU A 2 10.62 22.20 -11.02
C LEU A 2 10.51 23.11 -9.79
N GLU A 3 9.30 23.34 -9.33
CA GLU A 3 9.08 24.16 -8.12
C GLU A 3 9.68 23.44 -6.90
N ALA A 4 10.22 24.19 -5.96
CA ALA A 4 10.79 23.64 -4.72
C ALA A 4 9.78 22.76 -3.97
N HIS A 5 8.50 23.11 -4.05
CA HIS A 5 7.38 22.35 -3.49
C HIS A 5 7.26 20.94 -4.10
N THR A 6 7.35 20.82 -5.43
CA THR A 6 7.33 19.51 -6.13
C THR A 6 8.48 18.61 -5.71
N LEU A 7 9.69 19.18 -5.59
CA LEU A 7 10.87 18.44 -5.14
C LEU A 7 10.75 17.96 -3.69
N LEU A 8 10.15 18.76 -2.82
CA LEU A 8 9.90 18.39 -1.43
C LEU A 8 8.90 17.23 -1.33
N ILE A 9 7.79 17.29 -2.08
CA ILE A 9 6.83 16.18 -2.16
C ILE A 9 7.53 14.93 -2.69
N ALA A 10 8.26 15.03 -3.79
CA ALA A 10 8.99 13.91 -4.39
C ALA A 10 10.00 13.28 -3.40
N GLY A 11 10.71 14.10 -2.62
CA GLY A 11 11.61 13.63 -1.56
C GLY A 11 10.89 12.85 -0.45
N CYS A 12 9.72 13.35 -0.01
CA CYS A 12 8.89 12.65 0.97
C CYS A 12 8.32 11.34 0.40
N LEU A 13 7.88 11.33 -0.86
CA LEU A 13 7.40 10.13 -1.55
C LEU A 13 8.52 9.09 -1.71
N PHE A 14 9.74 9.53 -2.06
CA PHE A 14 10.93 8.69 -2.12
C PHE A 14 11.21 8.00 -0.78
N LEU A 15 11.23 8.75 0.34
CA LEU A 15 11.42 8.20 1.67
C LEU A 15 10.32 7.21 2.05
N GLY A 16 9.06 7.55 1.76
CA GLY A 16 7.94 6.64 1.91
C GLY A 16 8.13 5.34 1.14
N ALA A 17 8.56 5.41 -0.13
CA ALA A 17 8.84 4.25 -0.95
C ALA A 17 9.99 3.38 -0.38
N VAL A 18 11.09 3.99 0.10
CA VAL A 18 12.20 3.26 0.74
C VAL A 18 11.68 2.45 1.93
N LEU A 19 10.92 3.09 2.82
CA LEU A 19 10.43 2.46 4.04
C LEU A 19 9.44 1.33 3.73
N TYR A 20 8.44 1.59 2.88
CA TYR A 20 7.39 0.63 2.57
C TYR A 20 7.90 -0.59 1.80
N THR A 21 8.74 -0.36 0.80
CA THR A 21 9.26 -1.47 -0.01
C THR A 21 10.28 -2.33 0.73
N SER A 22 10.89 -1.81 1.79
CA SER A 22 11.75 -2.60 2.68
C SER A 22 10.97 -3.68 3.44
N VAL A 23 9.67 -3.52 3.62
CA VAL A 23 8.78 -4.53 4.24
C VAL A 23 7.85 -5.22 3.23
N GLY A 24 8.11 -5.04 1.93
CA GLY A 24 7.35 -5.68 0.85
C GLY A 24 6.02 -5.00 0.49
N HIS A 25 5.83 -3.75 0.87
CA HIS A 25 4.67 -2.96 0.47
C HIS A 25 5.04 -1.98 -0.64
N ALA A 26 4.05 -1.43 -1.37
CA ALA A 26 4.32 -0.45 -2.43
C ALA A 26 4.40 0.99 -1.91
N GLY A 27 3.59 1.34 -0.92
CA GLY A 27 3.70 2.64 -0.25
C GLY A 27 2.51 3.59 -0.41
N ALA A 28 1.38 3.16 -1.00
CA ALA A 28 0.23 4.05 -1.22
C ALA A 28 -0.21 4.83 0.01
N SER A 29 -0.24 4.17 1.18
CA SER A 29 -0.64 4.86 2.42
C SER A 29 0.31 6.00 2.78
N ALA A 30 1.64 5.83 2.53
CA ALA A 30 2.58 6.92 2.68
C ALA A 30 2.38 7.99 1.60
N TYR A 31 2.11 7.58 0.36
CA TYR A 31 1.86 8.53 -0.74
C TYR A 31 0.60 9.36 -0.48
N ILE A 32 -0.50 8.70 -0.07
CA ILE A 32 -1.72 9.39 0.35
C ILE A 32 -1.42 10.34 1.51
N ALA A 33 -0.70 9.86 2.54
CA ALA A 33 -0.33 10.67 3.70
C ALA A 33 0.49 11.91 3.30
N VAL A 34 1.53 11.73 2.48
CA VAL A 34 2.35 12.83 1.99
C VAL A 34 1.50 13.81 1.19
N MET A 35 0.78 13.34 0.17
CA MET A 35 -0.04 14.21 -0.67
C MET A 35 -1.08 14.99 0.15
N THR A 36 -1.62 14.39 1.22
CA THR A 36 -2.54 15.08 2.13
C THR A 36 -1.84 16.12 2.99
N LEU A 37 -0.65 15.83 3.50
CA LEU A 37 0.13 16.79 4.27
C LEU A 37 0.48 18.05 3.46
N PHE A 38 0.57 17.90 2.15
CA PHE A 38 0.76 18.99 1.20
C PHE A 38 -0.54 19.52 0.59
N ASP A 39 -1.69 19.19 1.17
CA ASP A 39 -3.02 19.69 0.82
C ASP A 39 -3.45 19.45 -0.64
N LEU A 40 -2.96 18.36 -1.28
CA LEU A 40 -3.45 17.95 -2.59
C LEU A 40 -4.94 17.56 -2.49
N PRO A 41 -5.77 17.89 -3.51
CA PRO A 41 -7.17 17.54 -3.49
C PRO A 41 -7.41 16.03 -3.58
N PRO A 42 -8.42 15.47 -2.88
CA PRO A 42 -8.73 14.03 -2.87
C PRO A 42 -8.91 13.42 -4.26
N VAL A 43 -9.43 14.19 -5.23
CA VAL A 43 -9.61 13.76 -6.61
C VAL A 43 -8.29 13.44 -7.32
N VAL A 44 -7.19 14.08 -6.92
CA VAL A 44 -5.82 13.86 -7.41
C VAL A 44 -5.13 12.73 -6.64
N ILE A 45 -5.36 12.67 -5.32
CA ILE A 45 -4.65 11.74 -4.40
C ILE A 45 -4.90 10.28 -4.80
N LYS A 46 -6.17 9.87 -4.94
CA LYS A 46 -6.55 8.47 -5.20
C LYS A 46 -5.94 7.91 -6.49
N PRO A 47 -6.13 8.52 -7.67
CA PRO A 47 -5.55 8.00 -8.91
C PRO A 47 -4.03 8.06 -8.92
N THR A 48 -3.42 9.10 -8.34
CA THR A 48 -1.97 9.21 -8.22
C THR A 48 -1.40 8.08 -7.36
N ALA A 49 -1.97 7.83 -6.18
CA ALA A 49 -1.52 6.76 -5.30
C ALA A 49 -1.64 5.37 -5.97
N LEU A 50 -2.75 5.09 -6.66
CA LEU A 50 -2.92 3.85 -7.41
C LEU A 50 -1.89 3.71 -8.53
N THR A 51 -1.62 4.78 -9.28
CA THR A 51 -0.62 4.78 -10.36
C THR A 51 0.77 4.53 -9.80
N LEU A 52 1.21 5.28 -8.80
CA LEU A 52 2.51 5.06 -8.15
C LEU A 52 2.63 3.63 -7.59
N ASN A 53 1.55 3.12 -7.00
CA ASN A 53 1.51 1.75 -6.50
C ASN A 53 1.72 0.70 -7.60
N ILE A 54 1.10 0.83 -8.77
CA ILE A 54 1.25 -0.11 -9.88
C ILE A 54 2.74 -0.26 -10.22
N PHE A 55 3.44 0.84 -10.43
CA PHE A 55 4.87 0.81 -10.79
C PHE A 55 5.74 0.26 -9.67
N VAL A 56 5.57 0.76 -8.45
CA VAL A 56 6.37 0.33 -7.30
C VAL A 56 6.09 -1.11 -6.92
N SER A 57 4.83 -1.56 -6.94
CA SER A 57 4.48 -2.94 -6.60
C SER A 57 4.91 -3.93 -7.67
N THR A 58 4.89 -3.56 -8.95
CA THR A 58 5.49 -4.37 -10.02
C THR A 58 6.96 -4.63 -9.74
N PHE A 59 7.72 -3.56 -9.50
CA PHE A 59 9.13 -3.67 -9.19
C PHE A 59 9.41 -4.47 -7.91
N THR A 60 8.65 -4.17 -6.85
CA THR A 60 8.79 -4.82 -5.53
C THR A 60 8.42 -6.30 -5.62
N SER A 61 7.29 -6.65 -6.22
CA SER A 61 6.86 -8.05 -6.35
C SER A 61 7.85 -8.90 -7.13
N LEU A 62 8.37 -8.40 -8.26
CA LEU A 62 9.37 -9.11 -9.05
C LEU A 62 10.64 -9.40 -8.25
N ARG A 63 11.11 -8.46 -7.43
CA ARG A 63 12.30 -8.66 -6.59
C ARG A 63 12.07 -9.68 -5.48
N TYR A 64 10.93 -9.62 -4.79
CA TYR A 64 10.60 -10.56 -3.71
C TYR A 64 10.29 -11.95 -4.24
N ILE A 65 9.63 -12.07 -5.40
CA ILE A 65 9.38 -13.36 -6.08
C ILE A 65 10.71 -14.02 -6.48
N LYS A 66 11.63 -13.27 -7.11
CA LYS A 66 12.98 -13.76 -7.46
C LYS A 66 13.80 -14.18 -6.23
N SER A 67 13.46 -13.67 -5.05
CA SER A 67 14.12 -14.03 -3.78
C SER A 67 13.40 -15.18 -3.05
N ASN A 68 12.45 -15.86 -3.68
CA ASN A 68 11.63 -16.95 -3.13
C ASN A 68 10.76 -16.54 -1.91
N PHE A 69 10.37 -15.28 -1.83
CA PHE A 69 9.49 -14.75 -0.80
C PHE A 69 8.07 -14.52 -1.33
N PHE A 70 7.44 -15.58 -1.87
CA PHE A 70 6.12 -15.50 -2.48
C PHE A 70 5.33 -16.79 -2.26
N ASN A 71 4.07 -16.67 -1.83
CA ASN A 71 3.15 -17.78 -1.74
C ASN A 71 2.10 -17.69 -2.86
N LYS A 72 2.31 -18.46 -3.95
CA LYS A 72 1.45 -18.46 -5.14
C LYS A 72 0.02 -18.88 -4.81
N THR A 73 -0.16 -19.91 -3.99
CA THR A 73 -1.47 -20.45 -3.64
C THR A 73 -2.31 -19.42 -2.90
N LEU A 74 -1.74 -18.80 -1.85
CA LEU A 74 -2.41 -17.76 -1.09
C LEU A 74 -2.74 -16.55 -1.98
N PHE A 75 -1.78 -16.10 -2.81
CA PHE A 75 -1.98 -15.00 -3.75
C PHE A 75 -3.19 -15.24 -4.67
N LEU A 76 -3.30 -16.44 -5.26
CA LEU A 76 -4.40 -16.77 -6.18
C LEU A 76 -5.76 -16.69 -5.49
N TYR A 77 -5.92 -17.33 -4.32
CA TYR A 77 -7.21 -17.30 -3.61
C TYR A 77 -7.60 -15.88 -3.16
N LEU A 78 -6.64 -15.11 -2.66
CA LEU A 78 -6.89 -13.70 -2.31
C LEU A 78 -7.30 -12.88 -3.55
N SER A 79 -6.61 -13.08 -4.69
CA SER A 79 -6.85 -12.31 -5.92
C SER A 79 -8.19 -12.62 -6.57
N VAL A 80 -8.68 -13.87 -6.49
CA VAL A 80 -10.01 -14.25 -7.00
C VAL A 80 -11.11 -13.38 -6.36
N GLY A 81 -11.04 -13.15 -5.06
CA GLY A 81 -12.01 -12.27 -4.38
C GLY A 81 -11.69 -10.80 -4.57
N SER A 82 -10.41 -10.42 -4.50
CA SER A 82 -10.03 -9.01 -4.38
C SER A 82 -10.07 -8.23 -5.69
N VAL A 83 -9.69 -8.84 -6.82
CA VAL A 83 -9.63 -8.14 -8.11
C VAL A 83 -10.99 -7.60 -8.54
N PRO A 84 -12.07 -8.41 -8.60
CA PRO A 84 -13.41 -7.89 -8.93
C PRO A 84 -13.91 -6.88 -7.89
N ALA A 85 -13.64 -7.13 -6.60
CA ALA A 85 -14.05 -6.22 -5.54
C ALA A 85 -13.30 -4.88 -5.58
N ALA A 86 -11.99 -4.88 -5.89
CA ALA A 86 -11.21 -3.66 -6.08
C ALA A 86 -11.66 -2.85 -7.30
N PHE A 87 -12.04 -3.52 -8.38
CA PHE A 87 -12.62 -2.86 -9.54
C PHE A 87 -13.95 -2.16 -9.19
N ILE A 88 -14.84 -2.86 -8.49
CA ILE A 88 -16.11 -2.27 -8.00
C ILE A 88 -15.82 -1.11 -7.05
N GLY A 89 -14.93 -1.30 -6.07
CA GLY A 89 -14.52 -0.25 -5.14
C GLY A 89 -13.89 0.96 -5.82
N GLY A 90 -13.14 0.72 -6.92
CA GLY A 90 -12.57 1.78 -7.75
C GLY A 90 -13.62 2.73 -8.32
N ARG A 91 -14.78 2.20 -8.74
CA ARG A 91 -15.91 2.98 -9.26
C ARG A 91 -16.60 3.84 -8.21
N ILE A 92 -16.43 3.52 -6.94
CA ILE A 92 -17.03 4.27 -5.85
C ILE A 92 -16.16 5.50 -5.58
N ASN A 93 -16.69 6.67 -5.92
CA ASN A 93 -16.07 7.94 -5.60
C ASN A 93 -16.81 8.52 -4.38
N LEU A 94 -16.10 8.49 -3.24
CA LEU A 94 -16.62 9.10 -2.02
C LEU A 94 -16.51 10.63 -2.10
N PRO A 95 -17.52 11.38 -1.68
CA PRO A 95 -17.42 12.81 -1.45
C PRO A 95 -16.26 13.11 -0.48
N SER A 96 -15.65 14.29 -0.61
CA SER A 96 -14.44 14.64 0.16
C SER A 96 -14.65 14.62 1.67
N ASP A 97 -15.84 14.98 2.13
CA ASP A 97 -16.28 14.96 3.53
C ASP A 97 -16.38 13.55 4.13
N VAL A 98 -16.64 12.54 3.28
CA VAL A 98 -16.65 11.12 3.67
C VAL A 98 -15.29 10.47 3.45
N TYR A 99 -14.62 10.80 2.33
CA TYR A 99 -13.32 10.22 1.98
C TYR A 99 -12.26 10.53 3.04
N ARG A 100 -12.16 11.79 3.49
CA ARG A 100 -11.15 12.22 4.47
C ARG A 100 -11.24 11.44 5.79
N PRO A 101 -12.36 11.41 6.53
CA PRO A 101 -12.42 10.67 7.79
C PRO A 101 -12.23 9.17 7.60
N VAL A 102 -12.75 8.57 6.51
CA VAL A 102 -12.53 7.15 6.21
C VAL A 102 -11.04 6.84 6.05
N ILE A 103 -10.33 7.59 5.22
CA ILE A 103 -8.88 7.43 5.05
C ILE A 103 -8.14 7.71 6.37
N GLY A 104 -8.53 8.76 7.09
CA GLY A 104 -7.92 9.12 8.37
C GLY A 104 -7.98 7.97 9.38
N VAL A 105 -9.16 7.40 9.58
CA VAL A 105 -9.35 6.23 10.47
C VAL A 105 -8.52 5.04 10.00
N LEU A 106 -8.53 4.73 8.70
CA LEU A 106 -7.74 3.63 8.14
C LEU A 106 -6.23 3.83 8.31
N LEU A 107 -5.74 5.05 8.16
CA LEU A 107 -4.33 5.38 8.41
C LEU A 107 -3.98 5.25 9.90
N LEU A 108 -4.86 5.71 10.81
CA LEU A 108 -4.67 5.57 12.27
C LEU A 108 -4.60 4.10 12.69
N LEU A 109 -5.57 3.28 12.26
CA LEU A 109 -5.59 1.85 12.53
C LEU A 109 -4.34 1.15 11.99
N SER A 110 -3.91 1.55 10.80
CA SER A 110 -2.71 1.01 10.14
C SER A 110 -1.43 1.42 10.85
N GLY A 111 -1.34 2.68 11.27
CA GLY A 111 -0.22 3.20 12.05
C GLY A 111 -0.07 2.49 13.39
N LEU A 112 -1.17 2.36 14.14
CA LEU A 112 -1.20 1.61 15.40
C LEU A 112 -0.80 0.15 15.19
N ARG A 113 -1.31 -0.48 14.13
CA ARG A 113 -0.98 -1.86 13.77
C ARG A 113 0.51 -2.05 13.47
N PHE A 114 1.15 -1.12 12.75
CA PHE A 114 2.59 -1.18 12.50
C PHE A 114 3.40 -1.09 13.80
N LEU A 115 2.98 -0.29 14.76
CA LEU A 115 3.64 -0.20 16.07
C LEU A 115 3.53 -1.51 16.84
N VAL A 116 2.35 -2.14 16.85
CA VAL A 116 2.10 -3.41 17.55
C VAL A 116 2.81 -4.58 16.85
N GLN A 117 2.76 -4.65 15.51
CA GLN A 117 3.37 -5.73 14.72
C GLN A 117 4.91 -5.77 14.83
N ALA A 118 5.53 -4.65 15.23
CA ALA A 118 6.97 -4.63 15.49
C ALA A 118 7.39 -5.61 16.60
N MET A 119 6.45 -6.09 17.42
CA MET A 119 6.67 -6.96 18.57
C MET A 119 6.31 -8.44 18.33
N GLN A 120 5.81 -8.81 17.14
CA GLN A 120 5.37 -10.19 16.88
C GLN A 120 6.47 -11.08 16.29
N SER A 121 6.58 -12.31 16.83
CA SER A 121 7.47 -13.38 16.36
C SER A 121 6.85 -14.19 15.22
N ASP A 122 7.70 -14.78 14.35
CA ASP A 122 7.27 -15.74 13.32
C ASP A 122 6.66 -16.99 13.99
N LYS A 123 5.37 -17.24 13.76
CA LYS A 123 4.66 -18.44 14.22
C LYS A 123 4.48 -19.45 13.10
N ALA A 124 4.27 -20.71 13.51
CA ALA A 124 4.11 -21.85 12.61
C ALA A 124 3.05 -21.62 11.51
N HIS A 125 3.31 -22.13 10.34
CA HIS A 125 2.42 -22.04 9.18
C HIS A 125 1.19 -22.91 9.37
N ARG A 126 0.01 -22.29 9.26
CA ARG A 126 -1.26 -23.00 9.16
C ARG A 126 -1.64 -23.16 7.67
N GLU A 127 -2.39 -24.19 7.37
CA GLU A 127 -2.95 -24.34 6.02
C GLU A 127 -3.89 -23.17 5.68
N VAL A 128 -3.84 -22.73 4.43
CA VAL A 128 -4.68 -21.65 3.94
C VAL A 128 -6.13 -22.11 3.83
N ASN A 129 -7.01 -21.53 4.60
CA ASN A 129 -8.45 -21.73 4.43
C ASN A 129 -8.90 -20.96 3.17
N LYS A 130 -9.15 -21.71 2.08
CA LYS A 130 -9.42 -21.17 0.74
C LYS A 130 -10.66 -20.26 0.71
N PRO A 131 -11.85 -20.67 1.20
CA PRO A 131 -13.03 -19.81 1.25
C PRO A 131 -12.81 -18.53 2.02
N LEU A 132 -12.14 -18.63 3.19
CA LEU A 132 -11.83 -17.45 4.00
C LEU A 132 -10.85 -16.52 3.29
N ALA A 133 -9.85 -17.05 2.57
CA ALA A 133 -8.92 -16.24 1.80
C ALA A 133 -9.61 -15.46 0.67
N ILE A 134 -10.56 -16.10 -0.05
CA ILE A 134 -11.36 -15.43 -1.09
C ILE A 134 -12.20 -14.32 -0.47
N PHE A 135 -12.91 -14.60 0.63
CA PHE A 135 -13.75 -13.62 1.33
C PHE A 135 -12.93 -12.41 1.85
N MET A 136 -11.80 -12.69 2.52
CA MET A 136 -10.90 -11.64 2.99
C MET A 136 -10.31 -10.84 1.84
N GLY A 137 -9.96 -11.53 0.75
CA GLY A 137 -9.54 -10.89 -0.49
C GLY A 137 -10.60 -9.89 -0.99
N ALA A 138 -11.86 -10.30 -1.04
CA ALA A 138 -12.97 -9.44 -1.49
C ALA A 138 -13.13 -8.21 -0.58
N CYS A 139 -13.15 -8.39 0.74
CA CYS A 139 -13.25 -7.27 1.69
C CYS A 139 -12.08 -6.29 1.55
N VAL A 140 -10.84 -6.80 1.52
CA VAL A 140 -9.65 -5.96 1.39
C VAL A 140 -9.58 -5.31 0.01
N GLY A 141 -9.97 -6.04 -1.05
CA GLY A 141 -10.02 -5.52 -2.41
C GLY A 141 -11.00 -4.36 -2.55
N LEU A 142 -12.20 -4.50 -2.00
CA LEU A 142 -13.21 -3.43 -2.00
C LEU A 142 -12.69 -2.17 -1.30
N LEU A 143 -12.16 -2.32 -0.08
CA LEU A 143 -11.54 -1.22 0.66
C LEU A 143 -10.39 -0.59 -0.12
N SER A 144 -9.54 -1.42 -0.74
CA SER A 144 -8.43 -0.98 -1.57
C SER A 144 -8.89 -0.10 -2.74
N GLY A 145 -9.93 -0.54 -3.46
CA GLY A 145 -10.49 0.19 -4.59
C GLY A 145 -11.12 1.53 -4.18
N ILE A 146 -11.88 1.53 -3.08
CA ILE A 146 -12.51 2.75 -2.54
C ILE A 146 -11.47 3.78 -2.12
N THR A 147 -10.45 3.32 -1.39
CA THR A 147 -9.47 4.20 -0.72
C THR A 147 -8.26 4.56 -1.57
N GLY A 148 -7.91 3.75 -2.57
CA GLY A 148 -6.69 3.92 -3.36
C GLY A 148 -5.42 3.38 -2.69
N THR A 149 -5.53 2.62 -1.58
CA THR A 149 -4.38 2.15 -0.79
C THR A 149 -3.69 0.90 -1.35
N GLY A 150 -4.28 0.22 -2.33
CA GLY A 150 -3.76 -1.04 -2.87
C GLY A 150 -3.95 -2.26 -1.94
N GLY A 151 -4.52 -2.08 -0.75
CA GLY A 151 -4.94 -3.14 0.18
C GLY A 151 -3.83 -3.81 0.99
N GLY A 152 -2.56 -3.63 0.66
CA GLY A 152 -1.45 -4.34 1.30
C GLY A 152 -1.33 -4.10 2.80
N ILE A 153 -1.65 -2.89 3.22
CA ILE A 153 -1.57 -2.47 4.62
C ILE A 153 -2.58 -3.25 5.51
N PHE A 154 -3.72 -3.63 4.96
CA PHE A 154 -4.73 -4.44 5.65
C PHE A 154 -4.40 -5.91 5.56
N LEU A 155 -3.97 -6.37 4.37
CA LEU A 155 -3.73 -7.79 4.11
C LEU A 155 -2.56 -8.34 4.92
N SER A 156 -1.42 -7.64 4.94
CA SER A 156 -0.19 -8.12 5.57
C SER A 156 -0.38 -8.58 7.02
N PRO A 157 -0.96 -7.76 7.92
CA PRO A 157 -1.18 -8.18 9.30
C PRO A 157 -2.15 -9.36 9.41
N LEU A 158 -3.17 -9.43 8.56
CA LEU A 158 -4.17 -10.48 8.61
C LEU A 158 -3.59 -11.85 8.27
N ILE A 159 -2.84 -11.97 7.16
CA ILE A 159 -2.27 -13.25 6.72
C ILE A 159 -1.15 -13.74 7.64
N ILE A 160 -0.41 -12.82 8.28
CA ILE A 160 0.61 -13.15 9.29
C ILE A 160 -0.06 -13.59 10.59
N TRP A 161 -1.11 -12.89 11.04
CA TRP A 161 -1.84 -13.23 12.26
C TRP A 161 -2.55 -14.59 12.15
N LEU A 162 -3.11 -14.91 10.99
CA LEU A 162 -3.70 -16.22 10.72
C LEU A 162 -2.65 -17.34 10.60
N GLY A 163 -1.36 -16.99 10.55
CA GLY A 163 -0.27 -17.96 10.42
C GLY A 163 -0.20 -18.64 9.06
N TRP A 164 -0.81 -18.04 8.01
CA TRP A 164 -0.81 -18.63 6.66
C TRP A 164 0.53 -18.52 5.96
N VAL A 165 1.33 -17.52 6.33
CA VAL A 165 2.67 -17.29 5.75
C VAL A 165 3.61 -16.67 6.78
N SER A 166 4.92 -16.88 6.57
CA SER A 166 5.95 -16.15 7.30
C SER A 166 5.97 -14.67 6.92
N VAL A 167 6.54 -13.82 7.75
CA VAL A 167 6.67 -12.38 7.47
C VAL A 167 7.36 -12.11 6.14
N LYS A 168 8.40 -12.90 5.79
CA LYS A 168 9.11 -12.77 4.52
C LYS A 168 8.25 -13.14 3.31
N ALA A 169 7.56 -14.29 3.38
CA ALA A 169 6.65 -14.73 2.32
C ALA A 169 5.44 -13.80 2.18
N ALA A 170 4.96 -13.21 3.27
CA ALA A 170 3.95 -12.18 3.23
C ALA A 170 4.38 -10.98 2.37
N SER A 171 5.64 -10.54 2.47
CA SER A 171 6.14 -9.37 1.74
C SER A 171 5.97 -9.50 0.22
N GLY A 172 6.38 -10.61 -0.38
CA GLY A 172 6.22 -10.82 -1.83
C GLY A 172 4.77 -11.05 -2.24
N THR A 173 4.01 -11.81 -1.43
CA THR A 173 2.58 -12.06 -1.68
C THR A 173 1.76 -10.76 -1.63
N VAL A 174 2.04 -9.92 -0.65
CA VAL A 174 1.38 -8.61 -0.48
C VAL A 174 1.78 -7.64 -1.60
N ALA A 175 3.04 -7.61 -2.01
CA ALA A 175 3.47 -6.77 -3.13
C ALA A 175 2.73 -7.12 -4.42
N ALA A 176 2.62 -8.41 -4.75
CA ALA A 176 1.87 -8.88 -5.92
C ALA A 176 0.36 -8.57 -5.79
N PHE A 177 -0.20 -8.74 -4.58
CA PHE A 177 -1.60 -8.40 -4.29
C PHE A 177 -1.87 -6.91 -4.49
N ILE A 178 -0.97 -6.03 -4.03
CA ILE A 178 -1.08 -4.58 -4.24
C ILE A 178 -1.10 -4.25 -5.74
N PHE A 179 -0.25 -4.91 -6.53
CA PHE A 179 -0.20 -4.71 -7.98
C PHE A 179 -1.55 -4.98 -8.63
N VAL A 180 -2.13 -6.16 -8.44
CA VAL A 180 -3.39 -6.53 -9.09
C VAL A 180 -4.57 -5.69 -8.61
N ASN A 181 -4.60 -5.34 -7.31
CA ASN A 181 -5.68 -4.53 -6.75
C ASN A 181 -5.57 -3.05 -7.15
N SER A 182 -4.35 -2.49 -7.21
CA SER A 182 -4.17 -1.11 -7.66
C SER A 182 -4.51 -0.98 -9.14
N THR A 183 -4.16 -1.98 -9.96
CA THR A 183 -4.54 -2.04 -11.37
C THR A 183 -6.05 -2.14 -11.51
N ALA A 184 -6.70 -3.06 -10.80
CA ALA A 184 -8.15 -3.23 -10.84
C ALA A 184 -8.89 -1.97 -10.35
N GLY A 185 -8.43 -1.37 -9.24
CA GLY A 185 -8.99 -0.16 -8.68
C GLY A 185 -8.86 1.05 -9.62
N LEU A 186 -7.71 1.20 -10.28
CA LEU A 186 -7.50 2.27 -11.27
C LEU A 186 -8.35 2.05 -12.52
N LEU A 187 -8.48 0.82 -13.00
CA LEU A 187 -9.38 0.49 -14.12
C LEU A 187 -10.85 0.76 -13.76
N GLY A 188 -11.27 0.47 -12.52
CA GLY A 188 -12.60 0.84 -12.03
C GLY A 188 -12.82 2.36 -11.97
N ASN A 189 -11.77 3.13 -11.74
CA ASN A 189 -11.77 4.59 -11.64
C ASN A 189 -11.06 5.26 -12.83
N PHE A 190 -11.16 4.67 -14.01
CA PHE A 190 -10.39 5.11 -15.18
C PHE A 190 -10.61 6.60 -15.54
N GLN A 191 -11.82 7.10 -15.35
CA GLN A 191 -12.14 8.50 -15.62
C GLN A 191 -11.31 9.49 -14.80
N SER A 192 -10.90 9.12 -13.57
CA SER A 192 -10.09 9.99 -12.72
C SER A 192 -8.61 10.05 -13.11
N THR A 193 -8.19 9.28 -14.12
CA THR A 193 -6.83 9.41 -14.68
C THR A 193 -6.60 10.77 -15.34
N SER A 194 -7.66 11.47 -15.76
CA SER A 194 -7.59 12.86 -16.22
C SER A 194 -7.16 13.86 -15.14
N SER A 195 -7.30 13.47 -13.87
CA SER A 195 -6.90 14.30 -12.71
C SER A 195 -5.48 14.01 -12.23
N LEU A 196 -4.69 13.21 -12.96
CA LEU A 196 -3.29 12.97 -12.62
C LEU A 196 -2.47 14.26 -12.72
N PRO A 197 -1.60 14.56 -11.75
CA PRO A 197 -0.82 15.79 -11.75
C PRO A 197 0.27 15.76 -12.85
N SER A 198 0.61 16.93 -13.38
CA SER A 198 1.71 17.09 -14.36
C SER A 198 3.07 16.65 -13.80
N GLU A 199 3.23 16.69 -12.48
CA GLU A 199 4.41 16.28 -11.74
C GLU A 199 4.55 14.77 -11.57
N LEU A 200 3.57 13.98 -12.00
CA LEU A 200 3.56 12.52 -11.87
C LEU A 200 4.87 11.85 -12.36
N PRO A 201 5.50 12.24 -13.46
CA PRO A 201 6.77 11.65 -13.89
C PRO A 201 7.88 11.83 -12.86
N VAL A 202 7.95 12.98 -12.18
CA VAL A 202 8.92 13.25 -11.10
C VAL A 202 8.64 12.35 -9.90
N PHE A 203 7.36 12.22 -9.53
CA PHE A 203 6.95 11.33 -8.43
C PHE A 203 7.27 9.87 -8.73
N LEU A 204 7.04 9.41 -9.98
CA LEU A 204 7.37 8.05 -10.41
C LEU A 204 8.87 7.76 -10.29
N VAL A 205 9.72 8.66 -10.78
CA VAL A 205 11.18 8.50 -10.65
C VAL A 205 11.58 8.42 -9.17
N ALA A 206 11.07 9.31 -8.34
CA ALA A 206 11.36 9.35 -6.91
C ALA A 206 10.97 8.04 -6.21
N VAL A 207 9.73 7.55 -6.41
CA VAL A 207 9.27 6.32 -5.75
C VAL A 207 9.96 5.06 -6.29
N LEU A 208 10.32 5.00 -7.57
CA LEU A 208 11.06 3.87 -8.14
C LEU A 208 12.51 3.80 -7.61
N LEU A 209 13.18 4.93 -7.49
CA LEU A 209 14.49 5.01 -6.84
C LEU A 209 14.39 4.58 -5.37
N GLY A 210 13.36 5.04 -4.66
CA GLY A 210 13.07 4.61 -3.31
C GLY A 210 12.81 3.11 -3.20
N ALA A 211 12.03 2.54 -4.13
CA ALA A 211 11.74 1.11 -4.19
C ALA A 211 13.00 0.28 -4.47
N PHE A 212 13.88 0.76 -5.33
CA PHE A 212 15.17 0.10 -5.59
C PHE A 212 16.00 -0.03 -4.33
N ILE A 213 16.13 1.05 -3.56
CA ILE A 213 16.87 1.08 -2.30
C ILE A 213 16.17 0.24 -1.24
N GLY A 214 14.88 0.49 -1.00
CA GLY A 214 14.11 -0.16 0.05
C GLY A 214 14.04 -1.68 -0.11
N THR A 215 13.77 -2.19 -1.32
CA THR A 215 13.74 -3.64 -1.56
C THR A 215 15.11 -4.29 -1.36
N ARG A 216 16.22 -3.58 -1.65
CA ARG A 216 17.59 -4.10 -1.42
C ARG A 216 17.84 -4.28 0.08
N PHE A 217 17.41 -3.32 0.90
CA PHE A 217 17.51 -3.45 2.36
C PHE A 217 16.57 -4.51 2.92
N GLY A 218 15.32 -4.56 2.45
CA GLY A 218 14.31 -5.51 2.92
C GLY A 218 14.69 -6.97 2.67
N ILE A 219 15.25 -7.28 1.50
CA ILE A 219 15.66 -8.64 1.14
C ILE A 219 16.92 -9.06 1.92
N LYS A 220 17.90 -8.15 2.07
CA LYS A 220 19.21 -8.47 2.66
C LYS A 220 19.26 -8.35 4.19
N ARG A 221 18.57 -7.37 4.76
CA ARG A 221 18.61 -7.05 6.19
C ARG A 221 17.19 -6.95 6.76
N PHE A 222 16.62 -8.09 7.06
CA PHE A 222 15.29 -8.14 7.64
C PHE A 222 15.32 -7.94 9.17
N SER A 223 15.62 -6.72 9.62
CA SER A 223 15.30 -6.30 10.99
C SER A 223 14.51 -5.00 10.90
N SER A 224 13.19 -5.14 10.98
CA SER A 224 12.29 -4.10 10.53
C SER A 224 11.58 -3.34 11.66
N VAL A 225 11.95 -3.54 12.92
CA VAL A 225 11.26 -2.90 14.06
C VAL A 225 11.31 -1.37 13.94
N GLY A 226 12.49 -0.80 13.65
CA GLY A 226 12.64 0.64 13.48
C GLY A 226 11.85 1.18 12.28
N VAL A 227 11.90 0.46 11.15
CA VAL A 227 11.13 0.82 9.95
C VAL A 227 9.63 0.80 10.22
N LYS A 228 9.12 -0.26 10.85
CA LYS A 228 7.70 -0.37 11.20
C LYS A 228 7.27 0.74 12.16
N ARG A 229 8.11 1.09 13.15
CA ARG A 229 7.82 2.20 14.07
C ARG A 229 7.78 3.54 13.34
N ALA A 230 8.75 3.83 12.48
CA ALA A 230 8.76 5.06 11.69
C ALA A 230 7.52 5.17 10.79
N LEU A 231 7.15 4.08 10.11
CA LEU A 231 5.92 4.00 9.31
C LEU A 231 4.68 4.22 10.17
N GLY A 232 4.60 3.59 11.33
CA GLY A 232 3.50 3.76 12.26
C GLY A 232 3.30 5.22 12.67
N VAL A 233 4.38 5.92 13.03
CA VAL A 233 4.35 7.34 13.41
C VAL A 233 3.85 8.22 12.26
N VAL A 234 4.41 8.06 11.05
CA VAL A 234 3.99 8.86 9.87
C VAL A 234 2.51 8.66 9.56
N LEU A 235 2.03 7.41 9.63
CA LEU A 235 0.62 7.10 9.38
C LEU A 235 -0.31 7.68 10.46
N LEU A 236 0.12 7.69 11.73
CA LEU A 236 -0.66 8.30 12.82
C LEU A 236 -0.78 9.82 12.64
N ILE A 237 0.30 10.49 12.28
CA ILE A 237 0.29 11.94 12.02
C ILE A 237 -0.64 12.26 10.85
N ALA A 238 -0.50 11.54 9.73
CA ALA A 238 -1.32 11.76 8.55
C ALA A 238 -2.80 11.41 8.80
N GLY A 239 -3.05 10.31 9.50
CA GLY A 239 -4.42 9.91 9.87
C GLY A 239 -5.10 10.92 10.78
N ALA A 240 -4.37 11.46 11.76
CA ALA A 240 -4.88 12.52 12.62
C ALA A 240 -5.23 13.78 11.80
N LYS A 241 -4.34 14.21 10.89
CA LYS A 241 -4.63 15.35 10.00
C LYS A 241 -5.91 15.13 9.20
N PHE A 242 -6.11 13.93 8.63
CA PHE A 242 -7.31 13.60 7.85
C PHE A 242 -8.61 13.59 8.65
N VAL A 243 -8.55 13.17 9.92
CA VAL A 243 -9.75 13.14 10.79
C VAL A 243 -10.09 14.54 11.30
N LEU A 244 -9.09 15.42 11.48
CA LEU A 244 -9.28 16.74 12.08
C LEU A 244 -9.49 17.85 11.03
N SER A 245 -9.27 17.58 9.74
CA SER A 245 -9.46 18.53 8.62
C SER A 245 -10.72 18.23 7.83
#